data_ac01f76f4d1b2d7d36fbc33f019cab16
#
_entry.id   ac01f76f4d1b2d7d36fbc33f019cab16
#
_cell.length_a   1.000
_cell.length_b   1.000
_cell.length_c   1.000
_cell.angle_alpha   90.00
_cell.angle_beta   90.00
_cell.angle_gamma   90.00
#
_symmetry.space_group_name_H-M   'P 1'
#
loop_
_entity.id
_entity.type
_entity.pdbx_description
1 polymer ?
#
loop_
_entity_poly.entity_id
_entity_poly.type
_entity_poly.pdbx_seq_one_letter_code
_entity_poly.pdbx_strand_id
1 'polypeptide(L)'
;MGRRLTAAVAAACMLAATCAWAQSKIVPIEEEPMHKLKFENAHVRFFDVQLPLGYEGLWHSHIYDGVFVNISPSDTAAQDLGGELMKRDPRIIGETNFINYTKKPKVHRVNNTGATVYRVTDTEIHSACGGFGKVTDGTGQTLILENERVRVTRIMIEPGETIALHPPCGMLVAVGEGRLTSRGPGAEEKITLHPADFKWRESYGPVVYINAGDGVFHAVDIVVK
;
A
#
# COMPACT_ATOMS: atom_id res chain seq x y z
N MET A 1 -8.84 -88.67 18.09
CA MET A 1 -9.62 -87.43 18.20
C MET A 1 -8.65 -86.28 18.31
N GLY A 2 -8.33 -85.67 17.21
CA GLY A 2 -7.37 -84.56 17.15
C GLY A 2 -8.10 -83.25 16.71
N ARG A 3 -8.17 -82.25 17.59
CA ARG A 3 -8.67 -80.94 17.29
C ARG A 3 -7.54 -80.07 16.70
N ARG A 4 -7.72 -79.62 15.43
CA ARG A 4 -6.85 -78.63 14.84
C ARG A 4 -7.36 -77.27 15.23
N LEU A 5 -6.53 -76.45 15.89
CA LEU A 5 -6.77 -75.02 16.09
C LEU A 5 -6.26 -74.27 14.84
N THR A 6 -7.15 -73.58 14.17
CA THR A 6 -6.83 -72.62 13.12
C THR A 6 -6.65 -71.24 13.77
N ALA A 7 -5.44 -70.70 13.70
CA ALA A 7 -5.16 -69.31 14.10
C ALA A 7 -5.52 -68.38 12.97
N ALA A 8 -6.44 -67.48 13.19
CA ALA A 8 -6.75 -66.37 12.28
C ALA A 8 -5.79 -65.21 12.55
N VAL A 9 -4.98 -64.85 11.55
CA VAL A 9 -4.12 -63.68 11.58
C VAL A 9 -4.94 -62.49 11.08
N ALA A 10 -5.25 -61.57 11.98
CA ALA A 10 -5.89 -60.30 11.62
C ALA A 10 -4.80 -59.33 11.18
N ALA A 11 -4.76 -59.00 9.88
CA ALA A 11 -3.89 -57.95 9.33
C ALA A 11 -4.56 -56.60 9.60
N ALA A 12 -4.03 -55.80 10.53
CA ALA A 12 -4.42 -54.42 10.75
C ALA A 12 -3.73 -53.54 9.69
N CYS A 13 -4.49 -53.10 8.69
CA CYS A 13 -4.05 -52.05 7.80
C CYS A 13 -4.09 -50.70 8.54
N MET A 14 -2.92 -50.20 8.97
CA MET A 14 -2.75 -48.82 9.38
C MET A 14 -2.78 -47.91 8.12
N LEU A 15 -3.88 -47.27 7.85
CA LEU A 15 -3.93 -46.15 6.94
C LEU A 15 -3.21 -44.95 7.60
N ALA A 16 -1.97 -44.72 7.24
CA ALA A 16 -1.29 -43.48 7.53
C ALA A 16 -1.92 -42.38 6.65
N ALA A 17 -2.84 -41.61 7.22
CA ALA A 17 -3.32 -40.40 6.60
C ALA A 17 -2.17 -39.40 6.58
N THR A 18 -1.45 -39.33 5.48
CA THR A 18 -0.50 -38.23 5.20
C THR A 18 -1.35 -36.98 4.96
N CYS A 19 -1.54 -36.16 5.99
CA CYS A 19 -1.96 -34.77 5.80
C CYS A 19 -0.87 -34.07 5.00
N ALA A 20 -1.00 -34.07 3.68
CA ALA A 20 -0.26 -33.16 2.81
C ALA A 20 -0.73 -31.76 3.17
N TRP A 21 0.00 -31.07 4.01
CA TRP A 21 -0.17 -29.62 4.19
C TRP A 21 0.14 -29.02 2.82
N ALA A 22 -0.90 -28.58 2.13
CA ALA A 22 -0.72 -27.79 0.91
C ALA A 22 0.07 -26.55 1.33
N GLN A 23 1.34 -26.52 0.96
CA GLN A 23 2.20 -25.39 1.23
C GLN A 23 1.60 -24.21 0.50
N SER A 24 1.00 -23.29 1.24
CA SER A 24 0.32 -22.12 0.67
C SER A 24 1.31 -21.38 -0.22
N LYS A 25 0.97 -21.25 -1.51
CA LYS A 25 1.84 -20.58 -2.48
C LYS A 25 2.08 -19.15 -2.02
N ILE A 26 3.35 -18.78 -1.83
CA ILE A 26 3.75 -17.40 -1.62
C ILE A 26 3.90 -16.76 -2.99
N VAL A 27 3.27 -15.61 -3.20
CA VAL A 27 3.35 -14.86 -4.46
C VAL A 27 4.10 -13.54 -4.24
N PRO A 28 4.75 -12.98 -5.26
CA PRO A 28 5.18 -11.59 -5.21
C PRO A 28 3.95 -10.66 -5.14
N ILE A 29 4.14 -9.43 -4.64
CA ILE A 29 3.03 -8.50 -4.38
C ILE A 29 2.16 -8.25 -5.62
N GLU A 30 2.76 -8.18 -6.80
CA GLU A 30 2.06 -7.95 -8.08
C GLU A 30 1.19 -9.13 -8.54
N GLU A 31 1.40 -10.32 -8.00
CA GLU A 31 0.56 -11.49 -8.25
C GLU A 31 -0.58 -11.63 -7.21
N GLU A 32 -0.58 -10.84 -6.14
CA GLU A 32 -1.68 -10.80 -5.19
C GLU A 32 -2.88 -10.09 -5.85
N PRO A 33 -4.05 -10.76 -6.00
CA PRO A 33 -5.12 -10.26 -6.87
C PRO A 33 -5.70 -8.88 -6.52
N MET A 34 -5.61 -8.48 -5.25
CA MET A 34 -6.15 -7.20 -4.78
C MET A 34 -5.12 -6.06 -4.81
N HIS A 35 -3.85 -6.34 -5.11
CA HIS A 35 -2.81 -5.35 -5.33
C HIS A 35 -2.76 -4.96 -6.82
N LYS A 36 -3.43 -3.89 -7.18
CA LYS A 36 -3.49 -3.44 -8.59
C LYS A 36 -2.38 -2.45 -8.88
N LEU A 37 -1.37 -2.89 -9.62
CA LEU A 37 -0.33 -1.99 -10.13
C LEU A 37 -0.97 -0.93 -11.03
N LYS A 38 -0.80 0.34 -10.68
CA LYS A 38 -1.34 1.50 -11.39
C LYS A 38 -0.28 2.32 -12.10
N PHE A 39 0.95 2.28 -11.58
CA PHE A 39 2.06 3.05 -12.13
C PHE A 39 3.39 2.38 -11.76
N GLU A 40 4.33 2.45 -12.67
CA GLU A 40 5.71 2.00 -12.47
C GLU A 40 6.66 2.84 -13.28
N ASN A 41 7.81 3.19 -12.68
CA ASN A 41 8.95 3.78 -13.34
C ASN A 41 10.26 3.30 -12.67
N ALA A 42 11.40 3.94 -12.99
CA ALA A 42 12.69 3.56 -12.40
C ALA A 42 12.78 3.77 -10.88
N HIS A 43 11.89 4.56 -10.29
CA HIS A 43 11.98 5.00 -8.90
C HIS A 43 10.94 4.35 -7.99
N VAL A 44 9.75 4.09 -8.50
CA VAL A 44 8.61 3.62 -7.71
C VAL A 44 7.74 2.62 -8.47
N ARG A 45 7.04 1.75 -7.70
CA ARG A 45 5.81 1.08 -8.14
C ARG A 45 4.67 1.55 -7.24
N PHE A 46 3.52 1.85 -7.82
CA PHE A 46 2.35 2.29 -7.09
C PHE A 46 1.19 1.33 -7.28
N PHE A 47 0.70 0.80 -6.16
CA PHE A 47 -0.43 -0.12 -6.12
C PHE A 47 -1.64 0.53 -5.45
N ASP A 48 -2.82 0.28 -6.02
CA ASP A 48 -4.11 0.48 -5.39
C ASP A 48 -4.59 -0.86 -4.85
N VAL A 49 -4.65 -0.99 -3.54
CA VAL A 49 -5.00 -2.23 -2.83
C VAL A 49 -6.43 -2.10 -2.32
N GLN A 50 -7.32 -2.98 -2.78
CA GLN A 50 -8.73 -2.96 -2.40
C GLN A 50 -9.17 -4.35 -1.93
N LEU A 51 -9.32 -4.54 -0.63
CA LEU A 51 -9.78 -5.80 -0.06
C LEU A 51 -11.31 -5.74 0.15
N PRO A 52 -12.11 -6.48 -0.64
CA PRO A 52 -13.55 -6.59 -0.43
C PRO A 52 -13.90 -7.16 0.96
N LEU A 53 -15.16 -7.03 1.35
CA LEU A 53 -15.66 -7.63 2.58
C LEU A 53 -15.40 -9.13 2.60
N GLY A 54 -14.85 -9.62 3.71
CA GLY A 54 -14.56 -11.04 3.90
C GLY A 54 -13.41 -11.59 3.04
N TYR A 55 -12.67 -10.73 2.32
CA TYR A 55 -11.54 -11.18 1.53
C TYR A 55 -10.42 -11.71 2.41
N GLU A 56 -9.94 -12.91 2.09
CA GLU A 56 -8.74 -13.49 2.66
C GLU A 56 -7.58 -13.38 1.66
N GLY A 57 -6.58 -12.57 2.03
CA GLY A 57 -5.43 -12.31 1.17
C GLY A 57 -4.55 -13.53 0.96
N LEU A 58 -3.91 -13.60 -0.19
CA LEU A 58 -2.87 -14.58 -0.45
C LEU A 58 -1.61 -14.23 0.36
N TRP A 59 -0.81 -15.26 0.63
CA TRP A 59 0.55 -15.06 1.13
C TRP A 59 1.39 -14.36 0.07
N HIS A 60 1.83 -13.14 0.37
CA HIS A 60 2.64 -12.35 -0.57
C HIS A 60 3.85 -11.74 0.13
N SER A 61 4.85 -11.40 -0.68
CA SER A 61 6.12 -10.90 -0.21
C SER A 61 6.33 -9.43 -0.53
N HIS A 62 6.82 -8.67 0.44
CA HIS A 62 7.35 -7.32 0.29
C HIS A 62 8.87 -7.35 0.45
N ILE A 63 9.59 -6.82 -0.53
CA ILE A 63 11.06 -6.75 -0.55
C ILE A 63 11.59 -5.33 -0.79
N TYR A 64 10.72 -4.40 -1.17
CA TYR A 64 11.02 -2.99 -1.34
C TYR A 64 10.38 -2.16 -0.24
N ASP A 65 11.04 -1.08 0.17
CA ASP A 65 10.49 -0.12 1.13
C ASP A 65 9.18 0.44 0.62
N GLY A 66 8.17 0.53 1.48
CA GLY A 66 6.83 0.96 1.09
C GLY A 66 6.31 2.14 1.92
N VAL A 67 5.61 3.06 1.25
CA VAL A 67 4.76 4.08 1.89
C VAL A 67 3.30 3.70 1.67
N PHE A 68 2.58 3.52 2.77
CA PHE A 68 1.19 3.10 2.77
C PHE A 68 0.30 4.29 3.17
N VAL A 69 -0.68 4.64 2.33
CA VAL A 69 -1.68 5.68 2.61
C VAL A 69 -3.06 5.04 2.73
N ASN A 70 -3.68 5.15 3.89
CA ASN A 70 -5.00 4.57 4.12
C ASN A 70 -6.10 5.44 3.50
N ILE A 71 -6.87 4.87 2.58
CA ILE A 71 -7.90 5.57 1.81
C ILE A 71 -9.29 5.30 2.36
N SER A 72 -9.62 4.04 2.64
CA SER A 72 -10.89 3.65 3.22
C SER A 72 -10.64 2.62 4.32
N PRO A 73 -10.88 2.98 5.58
CA PRO A 73 -10.66 2.07 6.69
C PRO A 73 -11.70 0.96 6.74
N SER A 74 -11.26 -0.20 7.21
CA SER A 74 -12.09 -1.32 7.61
C SER A 74 -11.35 -2.10 8.69
N ASP A 75 -12.06 -2.93 9.45
CA ASP A 75 -11.39 -3.89 10.33
C ASP A 75 -10.59 -4.88 9.49
N THR A 76 -9.35 -5.09 9.87
CA THR A 76 -8.46 -6.05 9.18
C THR A 76 -7.72 -6.91 10.19
N ALA A 77 -7.33 -8.10 9.75
CA ALA A 77 -6.38 -8.94 10.47
C ALA A 77 -5.20 -9.27 9.55
N ALA A 78 -4.01 -9.34 10.11
CA ALA A 78 -2.80 -9.70 9.38
C ALA A 78 -2.13 -10.90 10.02
N GLN A 79 -1.47 -11.69 9.18
CA GLN A 79 -0.70 -12.84 9.62
C GLN A 79 0.66 -12.82 8.94
N ASP A 80 1.73 -12.82 9.73
CA ASP A 80 3.08 -13.04 9.23
C ASP A 80 3.31 -14.54 9.01
N LEU A 81 4.13 -14.91 8.05
CA LEU A 81 4.42 -16.31 7.75
C LEU A 81 4.99 -17.01 9.00
N GLY A 82 4.33 -18.09 9.41
CA GLY A 82 4.66 -18.82 10.63
C GLY A 82 4.13 -18.21 11.94
N GLY A 83 3.46 -17.06 11.87
CA GLY A 83 2.82 -16.41 13.03
C GLY A 83 1.32 -16.67 13.13
N GLU A 84 0.68 -16.04 14.10
CA GLU A 84 -0.77 -16.09 14.30
C GLU A 84 -1.47 -14.98 13.51
N LEU A 85 -2.76 -15.19 13.19
CA LEU A 85 -3.61 -14.15 12.60
C LEU A 85 -4.00 -13.16 13.70
N MET A 86 -3.53 -11.92 13.58
CA MET A 86 -3.73 -10.87 14.57
C MET A 86 -4.62 -9.77 14.03
N LYS A 87 -5.62 -9.34 14.82
CA LYS A 87 -6.40 -8.14 14.52
C LYS A 87 -5.45 -6.94 14.49
N ARG A 88 -5.60 -6.09 13.49
CA ARG A 88 -4.84 -4.83 13.38
C ARG A 88 -5.58 -3.71 14.11
N ASP A 89 -4.83 -2.73 14.59
CA ASP A 89 -5.42 -1.50 15.11
C ASP A 89 -6.25 -0.80 14.03
N PRO A 90 -7.38 -0.17 14.40
CA PRO A 90 -8.17 0.62 13.47
C PRO A 90 -7.34 1.70 12.78
N ARG A 91 -7.52 1.85 11.49
CA ARG A 91 -6.87 2.89 10.69
C ARG A 91 -7.81 4.06 10.48
N ILE A 92 -7.24 5.23 10.24
CA ILE A 92 -8.01 6.42 9.86
C ILE A 92 -7.67 6.85 8.43
N ILE A 93 -8.59 7.57 7.78
CA ILE A 93 -8.40 8.09 6.43
C ILE A 93 -7.18 9.04 6.40
N GLY A 94 -6.28 8.86 5.44
CA GLY A 94 -5.05 9.62 5.29
C GLY A 94 -3.94 9.23 6.27
N GLU A 95 -4.16 8.26 7.15
CA GLU A 95 -3.08 7.70 7.97
C GLU A 95 -2.01 7.11 7.04
N THR A 96 -0.76 7.51 7.29
CA THR A 96 0.36 7.17 6.43
C THR A 96 1.51 6.61 7.25
N ASN A 97 2.09 5.52 6.78
CA ASN A 97 3.24 4.90 7.41
C ASN A 97 4.27 4.44 6.36
N PHE A 98 5.53 4.38 6.77
CA PHE A 98 6.64 3.82 6.01
C PHE A 98 7.09 2.51 6.65
N ILE A 99 7.36 1.50 5.81
CA ILE A 99 7.91 0.22 6.27
C ILE A 99 9.18 -0.08 5.48
N ASN A 100 10.27 -0.36 6.22
CA ASN A 100 11.58 -0.66 5.62
C ASN A 100 11.70 -2.16 5.36
N TYR A 101 11.15 -2.59 4.23
CA TYR A 101 11.22 -3.98 3.81
C TYR A 101 12.56 -4.37 3.18
N THR A 102 13.36 -3.41 2.71
CA THR A 102 14.71 -3.71 2.22
C THR A 102 15.62 -4.19 3.35
N LYS A 103 15.44 -3.68 4.56
CA LYS A 103 16.17 -4.17 5.76
C LYS A 103 15.54 -5.44 6.36
N LYS A 104 14.22 -5.56 6.27
CA LYS A 104 13.48 -6.69 6.83
C LYS A 104 12.35 -7.10 5.87
N PRO A 105 12.67 -7.90 4.84
CA PRO A 105 11.66 -8.45 3.94
C PRO A 105 10.56 -9.16 4.71
N LYS A 106 9.34 -9.11 4.21
CA LYS A 106 8.18 -9.65 4.90
C LYS A 106 7.35 -10.52 3.98
N VAL A 107 6.95 -11.69 4.48
CA VAL A 107 5.89 -12.50 3.88
C VAL A 107 4.71 -12.48 4.83
N HIS A 108 3.58 -12.03 4.34
CA HIS A 108 2.35 -11.95 5.13
C HIS A 108 1.10 -12.11 4.26
N ARG A 109 -0.04 -12.14 4.93
CA ARG A 109 -1.35 -11.96 4.31
C ARG A 109 -2.18 -10.99 5.14
N VAL A 110 -3.13 -10.32 4.50
CA VAL A 110 -4.08 -9.41 5.15
C VAL A 110 -5.49 -9.81 4.77
N ASN A 111 -6.35 -9.96 5.77
CA ASN A 111 -7.75 -10.29 5.61
C ASN A 111 -8.60 -9.06 5.97
N ASN A 112 -9.63 -8.79 5.18
CA ASN A 112 -10.65 -7.82 5.56
C ASN A 112 -11.71 -8.50 6.43
N THR A 113 -11.73 -8.18 7.71
CA THR A 113 -12.68 -8.75 8.70
C THR A 113 -13.81 -7.78 9.04
N GLY A 114 -13.84 -6.61 8.41
CA GLY A 114 -14.84 -5.57 8.65
C GLY A 114 -16.02 -5.60 7.68
N ALA A 115 -16.86 -4.58 7.78
CA ALA A 115 -18.10 -4.45 7.04
C ALA A 115 -18.03 -3.52 5.82
N THR A 116 -16.86 -2.97 5.52
CA THR A 116 -16.61 -2.06 4.41
C THR A 116 -15.42 -2.55 3.58
N VAL A 117 -15.24 -2.00 2.37
CA VAL A 117 -14.02 -2.24 1.59
C VAL A 117 -12.84 -1.57 2.31
N TYR A 118 -11.81 -2.34 2.65
CA TYR A 118 -10.54 -1.78 3.05
C TYR A 118 -9.77 -1.34 1.81
N ARG A 119 -9.34 -0.06 1.74
CA ARG A 119 -8.52 0.45 0.64
C ARG A 119 -7.31 1.19 1.17
N VAL A 120 -6.15 0.83 0.66
CA VAL A 120 -4.86 1.44 0.95
C VAL A 120 -4.05 1.56 -0.33
N THR A 121 -3.27 2.62 -0.49
CA THR A 121 -2.27 2.65 -1.54
C THR A 121 -0.92 2.20 -0.98
N ASP A 122 -0.16 1.47 -1.78
CA ASP A 122 1.22 1.09 -1.49
C ASP A 122 2.15 1.67 -2.56
N THR A 123 3.07 2.53 -2.12
CA THR A 123 4.11 3.10 -2.99
C THR A 123 5.44 2.45 -2.62
N GLU A 124 5.87 1.47 -3.39
CA GLU A 124 7.19 0.86 -3.24
C GLU A 124 8.28 1.79 -3.79
N ILE A 125 9.35 1.92 -3.03
CA ILE A 125 10.50 2.78 -3.37
C ILE A 125 11.65 1.92 -3.87
N HIS A 126 11.94 1.99 -5.16
CA HIS A 126 12.98 1.20 -5.81
C HIS A 126 14.33 1.89 -5.82
N SER A 127 14.38 3.14 -6.27
CA SER A 127 15.63 3.89 -6.35
C SER A 127 15.45 5.36 -5.96
N ALA A 128 16.56 6.00 -5.61
CA ALA A 128 16.61 7.43 -5.35
C ALA A 128 16.29 8.22 -6.62
N CYS A 129 15.67 9.39 -6.45
CA CYS A 129 15.34 10.27 -7.56
C CYS A 129 16.40 11.33 -7.85
N GLY A 130 17.37 11.49 -6.96
CA GLY A 130 18.43 12.50 -7.06
C GLY A 130 17.94 13.94 -6.90
N GLY A 131 18.86 14.82 -6.53
CA GLY A 131 18.58 16.27 -6.52
C GLY A 131 17.81 16.78 -5.32
N PHE A 132 18.43 16.71 -4.12
CA PHE A 132 17.85 17.36 -2.93
C PHE A 132 18.06 18.86 -2.94
N GLY A 133 16.96 19.61 -3.18
CA GLY A 133 16.80 20.93 -2.60
C GLY A 133 16.26 20.81 -1.15
N LYS A 134 16.48 21.82 -0.32
CA LYS A 134 15.82 21.89 1.00
C LYS A 134 14.31 22.02 0.77
N VAL A 135 13.57 20.96 1.05
CA VAL A 135 12.09 21.01 1.03
C VAL A 135 11.65 21.74 2.29
N THR A 136 11.00 22.86 2.14
CA THR A 136 10.35 23.60 3.24
C THR A 136 8.86 23.39 3.14
N ASP A 137 8.22 23.10 4.28
CA ASP A 137 6.77 23.02 4.33
C ASP A 137 6.18 24.43 4.14
N GLY A 138 5.21 24.55 3.25
CA GLY A 138 4.42 25.74 3.02
C GLY A 138 3.08 25.69 3.75
N THR A 139 2.26 26.71 3.58
CA THR A 139 0.86 26.70 4.04
C THR A 139 0.14 25.47 3.48
N GLY A 140 -0.68 24.81 4.27
CA GLY A 140 -1.41 23.60 3.88
C GLY A 140 -0.56 22.33 3.83
N GLN A 141 0.71 22.38 4.27
CA GLN A 141 1.64 21.26 4.30
C GLN A 141 1.99 20.91 5.74
N THR A 142 1.89 19.63 6.11
CA THR A 142 2.28 19.13 7.44
C THR A 142 3.14 17.89 7.27
N LEU A 143 4.37 17.93 7.78
CA LEU A 143 5.26 16.77 7.76
C LEU A 143 4.64 15.62 8.56
N ILE A 144 4.53 14.43 7.92
CA ILE A 144 4.11 13.19 8.57
C ILE A 144 5.33 12.42 9.04
N LEU A 145 6.27 12.17 8.13
CA LEU A 145 7.51 11.46 8.42
C LEU A 145 8.61 11.86 7.43
N GLU A 146 9.84 11.69 7.86
CA GLU A 146 11.02 11.84 7.02
C GLU A 146 12.09 10.85 7.43
N ASN A 147 12.72 10.21 6.43
CA ASN A 147 13.84 9.29 6.62
C ASN A 147 14.82 9.40 5.44
N GLU A 148 15.75 8.44 5.31
CA GLU A 148 16.75 8.41 4.23
C GLU A 148 16.14 8.16 2.84
N ARG A 149 14.95 7.58 2.76
CA ARG A 149 14.31 7.15 1.51
C ARG A 149 13.24 8.11 1.03
N VAL A 150 12.48 8.69 1.96
CA VAL A 150 11.31 9.50 1.63
C VAL A 150 11.15 10.66 2.59
N ARG A 151 10.47 11.72 2.11
CA ARG A 151 9.80 12.72 2.92
C ARG A 151 8.31 12.68 2.59
N VAL A 152 7.46 12.51 3.58
CA VAL A 152 6.01 12.37 3.39
C VAL A 152 5.30 13.50 4.11
N THR A 153 4.46 14.23 3.37
CA THR A 153 3.77 15.43 3.84
C THR A 153 2.27 15.29 3.60
N ARG A 154 1.47 15.61 4.60
CA ARG A 154 0.02 15.80 4.41
C ARG A 154 -0.23 17.12 3.72
N ILE A 155 -1.11 17.10 2.73
CA ILE A 155 -1.52 18.23 1.93
C ILE A 155 -3.00 18.51 2.18
N MET A 156 -3.31 19.76 2.54
CA MET A 156 -4.67 20.28 2.67
C MET A 156 -4.75 21.60 1.91
N ILE A 157 -5.57 21.66 0.86
CA ILE A 157 -5.73 22.87 0.03
C ILE A 157 -7.18 23.33 0.12
N GLU A 158 -7.39 24.48 0.73
CA GLU A 158 -8.73 25.11 0.80
C GLU A 158 -9.20 25.54 -0.59
N PRO A 159 -10.52 25.71 -0.83
CA PRO A 159 -11.05 26.22 -2.08
C PRO A 159 -10.38 27.55 -2.51
N GLY A 160 -9.87 27.59 -3.72
CA GLY A 160 -9.16 28.74 -4.29
C GLY A 160 -7.72 28.92 -3.84
N GLU A 161 -7.27 28.17 -2.84
CA GLU A 161 -5.88 28.23 -2.38
C GLU A 161 -4.93 27.45 -3.28
N THR A 162 -3.65 27.75 -3.09
CA THR A 162 -2.56 27.27 -3.93
C THR A 162 -1.46 26.66 -3.09
N ILE A 163 -0.90 25.54 -3.57
CA ILE A 163 0.30 24.92 -2.99
C ILE A 163 1.34 24.71 -4.09
N ALA A 164 2.61 24.87 -3.76
CA ALA A 164 3.72 24.49 -4.63
C ALA A 164 4.44 23.28 -4.05
N LEU A 165 4.55 22.21 -4.85
CA LEU A 165 5.37 21.05 -4.55
C LEU A 165 6.67 21.16 -5.34
N HIS A 166 7.79 21.08 -4.60
CA HIS A 166 9.12 21.30 -5.16
C HIS A 166 9.82 19.98 -5.52
N PRO A 167 10.84 20.00 -6.41
CA PRO A 167 11.73 18.85 -6.59
C PRO A 167 12.35 18.40 -5.26
N PRO A 168 12.73 17.16 -5.12
CA PRO A 168 12.87 16.11 -6.13
C PRO A 168 11.55 15.48 -6.55
N CYS A 169 11.61 14.42 -7.38
CA CYS A 169 10.44 13.71 -7.85
C CYS A 169 9.61 13.14 -6.69
N GLY A 170 8.36 12.92 -6.94
CA GLY A 170 7.46 12.38 -5.93
C GLY A 170 6.09 12.03 -6.47
N MET A 171 5.31 11.46 -5.60
CA MET A 171 3.95 11.01 -5.85
C MET A 171 2.98 11.81 -4.99
N LEU A 172 2.06 12.55 -5.61
CA LEU A 172 0.90 13.11 -4.92
C LEU A 172 -0.22 12.07 -4.96
N VAL A 173 -0.66 11.59 -3.81
CA VAL A 173 -1.75 10.60 -3.65
C VAL A 173 -2.98 11.30 -3.09
N ALA A 174 -4.09 11.28 -3.84
CA ALA A 174 -5.34 11.84 -3.37
C ALA A 174 -5.98 10.96 -2.28
N VAL A 175 -6.29 11.57 -1.15
CA VAL A 175 -7.03 10.95 -0.04
C VAL A 175 -8.52 11.27 -0.13
N GLY A 176 -8.83 12.49 -0.60
CA GLY A 176 -10.18 12.96 -0.87
C GLY A 176 -10.37 13.26 -2.36
N GLU A 177 -11.62 13.54 -2.73
CA GLU A 177 -11.95 14.03 -4.06
C GLU A 177 -11.50 15.49 -4.23
N GLY A 178 -10.99 15.86 -5.43
CA GLY A 178 -10.58 17.23 -5.71
C GLY A 178 -10.58 17.59 -7.18
N ARG A 179 -10.92 18.83 -7.46
CA ARG A 179 -10.77 19.46 -8.77
C ARG A 179 -9.62 20.46 -8.68
N LEU A 180 -8.55 20.21 -9.41
CA LEU A 180 -7.34 21.02 -9.33
C LEU A 180 -7.00 21.62 -10.69
N THR A 181 -6.36 22.78 -10.66
CA THR A 181 -5.57 23.29 -11.77
C THR A 181 -4.10 23.06 -11.43
N SER A 182 -3.40 22.31 -12.29
CA SER A 182 -1.97 22.00 -12.14
C SER A 182 -1.17 22.88 -13.09
N ARG A 183 -0.11 23.52 -12.57
CA ARG A 183 0.86 24.32 -13.33
C ARG A 183 2.25 23.79 -13.00
N GLY A 184 2.96 23.32 -14.00
CA GLY A 184 4.31 22.78 -13.89
C GLY A 184 5.20 23.24 -15.05
N PRO A 185 6.29 22.53 -15.33
CA PRO A 185 7.15 22.81 -16.49
C PRO A 185 6.44 22.66 -17.85
N GLY A 186 5.29 22.01 -17.88
CA GLY A 186 4.44 21.88 -19.06
C GLY A 186 3.28 22.89 -19.11
N ALA A 187 2.26 22.56 -19.93
CA ALA A 187 1.04 23.35 -20.00
C ALA A 187 0.20 23.24 -18.71
N GLU A 188 -0.62 24.26 -18.46
CA GLU A 188 -1.65 24.19 -17.42
C GLU A 188 -2.64 23.07 -17.72
N GLU A 189 -2.93 22.24 -16.72
CA GLU A 189 -3.84 21.10 -16.81
C GLU A 189 -4.95 21.24 -15.77
N LYS A 190 -6.21 21.02 -16.16
CA LYS A 190 -7.33 20.85 -15.22
C LYS A 190 -7.50 19.35 -14.96
N ILE A 191 -7.43 18.96 -13.72
CA ILE A 191 -7.50 17.56 -13.29
C ILE A 191 -8.59 17.36 -12.23
N THR A 192 -9.25 16.22 -12.30
CA THR A 192 -10.08 15.71 -11.21
C THR A 192 -9.39 14.48 -10.64
N LEU A 193 -9.23 14.45 -9.34
CA LEU A 193 -8.67 13.32 -8.61
C LEU A 193 -9.72 12.74 -7.68
N HIS A 194 -9.87 11.43 -7.69
CA HIS A 194 -10.68 10.66 -6.76
C HIS A 194 -9.77 9.99 -5.71
N PRO A 195 -10.32 9.52 -4.58
CA PRO A 195 -9.51 8.81 -3.58
C PRO A 195 -8.69 7.66 -4.18
N ALA A 196 -7.40 7.61 -3.87
CA ALA A 196 -6.36 6.75 -4.43
C ALA A 196 -5.89 7.08 -5.85
N ASP A 197 -6.42 8.11 -6.50
CA ASP A 197 -5.77 8.65 -7.70
C ASP A 197 -4.45 9.30 -7.32
N PHE A 198 -3.56 9.42 -8.29
CA PHE A 198 -2.22 9.95 -8.06
C PHE A 198 -1.72 10.83 -9.22
N LYS A 199 -0.72 11.64 -8.93
CA LYS A 199 0.10 12.35 -9.92
C LYS A 199 1.57 12.13 -9.60
N TRP A 200 2.29 11.56 -10.55
CA TRP A 200 3.75 11.51 -10.49
C TRP A 200 4.32 12.87 -10.88
N ARG A 201 5.33 13.31 -10.15
CA ARG A 201 6.06 14.55 -10.38
C ARG A 201 7.52 14.24 -10.66
N GLU A 202 8.01 14.70 -11.81
CA GLU A 202 9.43 14.63 -12.15
C GLU A 202 10.23 15.73 -11.45
N SER A 203 11.56 15.59 -11.43
CA SER A 203 12.46 16.51 -10.73
C SER A 203 12.78 17.80 -11.49
N TYR A 204 12.04 18.14 -12.54
CA TYR A 204 12.39 19.24 -13.45
C TYR A 204 11.93 20.64 -12.98
N GLY A 205 11.27 20.77 -11.90
CA GLY A 205 10.79 22.05 -11.37
C GLY A 205 9.59 21.91 -10.45
N PRO A 206 9.14 23.02 -9.85
CA PRO A 206 7.98 22.99 -9.00
C PRO A 206 6.71 22.73 -9.81
N VAL A 207 5.78 22.00 -9.18
CA VAL A 207 4.41 21.86 -9.66
C VAL A 207 3.50 22.60 -8.69
N VAL A 208 2.69 23.51 -9.23
CA VAL A 208 1.73 24.30 -8.46
C VAL A 208 0.34 23.70 -8.66
N TYR A 209 -0.35 23.42 -7.56
CA TYR A 209 -1.73 22.98 -7.55
C TYR A 209 -2.62 24.07 -6.97
N ILE A 210 -3.70 24.39 -7.65
CA ILE A 210 -4.74 25.32 -7.22
C ILE A 210 -6.00 24.51 -7.01
N ASN A 211 -6.62 24.57 -5.84
CA ASN A 211 -7.91 23.92 -5.63
C ASN A 211 -9.03 24.70 -6.31
N ALA A 212 -9.53 24.18 -7.42
CA ALA A 212 -10.65 24.71 -8.19
C ALA A 212 -12.00 24.08 -7.79
N GLY A 213 -12.02 23.27 -6.74
CA GLY A 213 -13.22 22.65 -6.16
C GLY A 213 -13.85 23.53 -5.08
N ASP A 214 -14.96 23.03 -4.51
CA ASP A 214 -15.76 23.73 -3.51
C ASP A 214 -15.46 23.24 -2.06
N GLY A 215 -14.68 22.16 -1.93
CA GLY A 215 -14.26 21.59 -0.65
C GLY A 215 -12.75 21.51 -0.51
N VAL A 216 -12.28 21.26 0.71
CA VAL A 216 -10.86 21.05 0.99
C VAL A 216 -10.35 19.84 0.23
N PHE A 217 -9.30 20.00 -0.56
CA PHE A 217 -8.61 18.86 -1.16
C PHE A 217 -7.59 18.28 -0.19
N HIS A 218 -7.74 17.00 0.12
CA HIS A 218 -6.83 16.25 1.00
C HIS A 218 -5.99 15.27 0.17
N ALA A 219 -4.67 15.33 0.34
CA ALA A 219 -3.72 14.44 -0.31
C ALA A 219 -2.52 14.12 0.60
N VAL A 220 -1.69 13.20 0.15
CA VAL A 220 -0.36 12.91 0.72
C VAL A 220 0.66 13.09 -0.39
N ASP A 221 1.70 13.89 -0.16
CA ASP A 221 2.86 14.02 -1.05
C ASP A 221 4.00 13.14 -0.53
N ILE A 222 4.49 12.25 -1.38
CA ILE A 222 5.57 11.31 -1.12
C ILE A 222 6.76 11.74 -1.98
N VAL A 223 7.69 12.46 -1.41
CA VAL A 223 8.96 12.83 -2.05
C VAL A 223 9.92 11.66 -1.96
N VAL A 224 10.46 11.21 -3.08
CA VAL A 224 11.47 10.12 -3.15
C VAL A 224 12.87 10.72 -3.07
N LYS A 225 13.65 10.24 -2.10
CA LYS A 225 15.00 10.74 -1.78
C LYS A 225 16.09 9.97 -2.50
#